data_960aceef2025f047aba3be26c3f6ea90
#
_entry.id   960aceef2025f047aba3be26c3f6ea90
#
_cell.length_a   1.000
_cell.length_b   1.000
_cell.length_c   1.000
_cell.angle_alpha   90.00
_cell.angle_beta   90.00
_cell.angle_gamma   90.00
#
_symmetry.space_group_name_H-M   'P 1'
#
loop_
_entity.id
_entity.type
_entity.pdbx_description
1 polymer ?
#
loop_
_entity_poly.entity_id
_entity_poly.type
_entity_poly.pdbx_seq_one_letter_code
_entity_poly.pdbx_strand_id
1 'polypeptide(L)'
;MQDMNQNGAPQGTIAVLIDYENLALGTGKRRRGGHQQPGPAPDVKAILARLVDKGRIVAKRAYCDWQRFEGAVTPLHELGVELIEIPDRAHTGKNSADIRLSVHAMEMCLTKTHIDTFAILSGDSDFSPL
;
A
#
# COMPACT_ATOMS: atom_id res chain seq x y z
N MET A 1 19.60 1.02 -19.14
CA MET A 1 19.16 2.36 -19.46
C MET A 1 18.49 2.98 -18.25
N GLN A 2 18.92 4.15 -17.85
CA GLN A 2 18.28 4.87 -16.75
C GLN A 2 17.01 5.56 -17.22
N ASP A 3 15.97 5.49 -16.38
CA ASP A 3 14.78 6.28 -16.61
C ASP A 3 15.06 7.73 -16.26
N MET A 4 14.57 8.63 -17.07
CA MET A 4 14.81 10.05 -16.90
C MET A 4 13.47 10.78 -16.75
N ASN A 5 13.44 11.77 -15.86
CA ASN A 5 12.28 12.63 -15.78
C ASN A 5 12.36 13.70 -16.90
N GLN A 6 11.34 14.57 -16.95
CA GLN A 6 11.24 15.58 -18.00
C GLN A 6 12.43 16.56 -17.99
N ASN A 7 13.11 16.68 -16.87
CA ASN A 7 14.26 17.59 -16.73
C ASN A 7 15.58 16.89 -16.99
N GLY A 8 15.56 15.65 -17.43
CA GLY A 8 16.77 14.90 -17.71
C GLY A 8 17.43 14.27 -16.47
N ALA A 9 16.87 14.45 -15.29
CA ALA A 9 17.40 13.80 -14.09
C ALA A 9 16.89 12.36 -13.99
N PRO A 10 17.69 11.42 -13.43
CA PRO A 10 17.19 10.07 -13.19
C PRO A 10 15.98 10.08 -12.28
N GLN A 11 14.96 9.30 -12.60
CA GLN A 11 13.82 9.12 -11.72
C GLN A 11 14.20 8.26 -10.54
N GLY A 12 13.76 8.65 -9.34
CA GLY A 12 13.89 7.82 -8.16
C GLY A 12 13.03 6.57 -8.26
N THR A 13 13.36 5.59 -7.44
CA THR A 13 12.62 4.33 -7.38
C THR A 13 11.72 4.30 -6.17
N ILE A 14 10.51 3.75 -6.33
CA ILE A 14 9.48 3.77 -5.30
C ILE A 14 9.01 2.35 -5.01
N ALA A 15 8.97 1.99 -3.73
CA ALA A 15 8.26 0.79 -3.27
C ALA A 15 6.95 1.22 -2.64
N VAL A 16 5.84 0.62 -3.07
CA VAL A 16 4.51 0.95 -2.58
C VAL A 16 4.04 -0.15 -1.65
N LEU A 17 3.73 0.20 -0.41
CA LEU A 17 3.24 -0.73 0.60
C LEU A 17 1.86 -0.26 1.04
N ILE A 18 0.88 -1.13 0.91
CA ILE A 18 -0.53 -0.77 1.10
C ILE A 18 -1.11 -1.54 2.27
N ASP A 19 -1.54 -0.82 3.30
CA ASP A 19 -2.38 -1.39 4.35
C ASP A 19 -3.82 -1.33 3.84
N TYR A 20 -4.24 -2.39 3.14
CA TYR A 20 -5.49 -2.33 2.39
C TYR A 20 -6.71 -2.24 3.30
N GLU A 21 -6.73 -2.94 4.42
CA GLU A 21 -7.86 -2.87 5.33
C GLU A 21 -8.06 -1.45 5.85
N ASN A 22 -6.99 -0.82 6.34
CA ASN A 22 -7.08 0.56 6.80
C ASN A 22 -7.44 1.52 5.68
N LEU A 23 -6.92 1.30 4.50
CA LEU A 23 -7.25 2.15 3.36
C LEU A 23 -8.73 2.03 3.02
N ALA A 24 -9.27 0.81 3.00
CA ALA A 24 -10.68 0.57 2.72
C ALA A 24 -11.59 1.14 3.80
N LEU A 25 -11.22 0.98 5.07
CA LEU A 25 -11.99 1.53 6.19
C LEU A 25 -11.90 3.05 6.22
N GLY A 26 -10.77 3.62 5.82
CA GLY A 26 -10.58 5.06 5.77
C GLY A 26 -11.47 5.76 4.76
N THR A 27 -11.95 5.05 3.74
CA THR A 27 -12.90 5.60 2.78
C THR A 27 -14.35 5.53 3.25
N GLY A 28 -14.60 4.83 4.37
CA GLY A 28 -15.93 4.66 4.91
C GLY A 28 -16.35 5.80 5.81
N LYS A 29 -17.66 5.85 6.09
CA LYS A 29 -18.20 6.85 7.00
C LYS A 29 -18.38 6.23 8.38
N ARG A 30 -18.05 7.00 9.41
CA ARG A 30 -18.36 6.59 10.77
C ARG A 30 -19.85 6.74 11.01
N ARG A 31 -20.45 5.70 11.55
CA ARG A 31 -21.86 5.74 11.97
C ARG A 31 -21.95 6.17 13.43
N ARG A 32 -23.16 6.60 13.81
CA ARG A 32 -23.49 6.79 15.21
C ARG A 32 -23.18 5.50 15.96
N GLY A 33 -22.49 5.61 17.11
CA GLY A 33 -22.11 4.46 17.89
C GLY A 33 -20.70 3.97 17.62
N GLY A 34 -19.95 4.66 16.77
CA GLY A 34 -18.53 4.37 16.58
C GLY A 34 -18.21 3.24 15.62
N HIS A 35 -19.20 2.66 14.99
CA HIS A 35 -18.95 1.61 14.01
C HIS A 35 -18.53 2.20 12.67
N GLN A 36 -17.34 1.81 12.23
CA GLN A 36 -16.85 2.22 10.93
C GLN A 36 -17.26 1.21 9.88
N GLN A 37 -17.86 1.67 8.82
CA GLN A 37 -18.20 0.81 7.70
C GLN A 37 -17.24 1.03 6.56
N PRO A 38 -16.90 -0.05 5.82
CA PRO A 38 -16.12 0.12 4.61
C PRO A 38 -16.88 1.01 3.63
N GLY A 39 -16.18 1.95 3.05
CA GLY A 39 -16.73 2.75 1.97
C GLY A 39 -16.53 2.06 0.64
N PRO A 40 -16.64 2.81 -0.45
CA PRO A 40 -16.32 2.27 -1.76
C PRO A 40 -14.86 1.78 -1.78
N ALA A 41 -14.57 0.82 -2.64
CA ALA A 41 -13.22 0.28 -2.75
C ALA A 41 -12.24 1.41 -3.06
N PRO A 42 -11.06 1.41 -2.40
CA PRO A 42 -10.05 2.42 -2.71
C PRO A 42 -9.62 2.35 -4.18
N ASP A 43 -9.43 3.51 -4.77
CA ASP A 43 -8.97 3.57 -6.17
C ASP A 43 -7.45 3.48 -6.22
N VAL A 44 -6.95 2.26 -6.05
CA VAL A 44 -5.51 2.00 -6.05
C VAL A 44 -4.90 2.33 -7.41
N LYS A 45 -5.63 2.10 -8.49
CA LYS A 45 -5.15 2.43 -9.83
C LYS A 45 -4.82 3.91 -9.96
N ALA A 46 -5.71 4.77 -9.46
CA ALA A 46 -5.49 6.22 -9.51
C ALA A 46 -4.30 6.64 -8.65
N ILE A 47 -4.16 6.01 -7.47
CA ILE A 47 -3.04 6.31 -6.59
C ILE A 47 -1.72 5.92 -7.25
N LEU A 48 -1.66 4.73 -7.84
CA LEU A 48 -0.46 4.28 -8.54
C LEU A 48 -0.12 5.18 -9.72
N ALA A 49 -1.13 5.65 -10.43
CA ALA A 49 -0.92 6.56 -11.56
C ALA A 49 -0.27 7.87 -11.12
N ARG A 50 -0.65 8.38 -9.95
CA ARG A 50 -0.02 9.59 -9.39
C ARG A 50 1.43 9.34 -8.98
N LEU A 51 1.70 8.16 -8.43
CA LEU A 51 3.06 7.83 -7.99
C LEU A 51 4.01 7.66 -9.17
N VAL A 52 3.54 7.19 -10.30
CA VAL A 52 4.36 7.05 -11.50
C VAL A 52 4.93 8.40 -11.94
N ASP A 53 4.19 9.49 -11.71
CA ASP A 53 4.67 10.83 -12.03
C ASP A 53 5.84 11.26 -11.13
N LYS A 54 5.99 10.62 -9.98
CA LYS A 54 7.03 10.99 -9.01
C LYS A 54 8.26 10.12 -9.09
N GLY A 55 8.14 8.94 -9.69
CA GLY A 55 9.27 8.05 -9.80
C GLY A 55 8.84 6.72 -10.40
N ARG A 56 9.80 5.80 -10.49
CA ARG A 56 9.55 4.48 -11.03
C ARG A 56 9.13 3.52 -9.92
N ILE A 57 7.97 2.91 -10.06
CA ILE A 57 7.50 1.94 -9.09
C ILE A 57 8.16 0.60 -9.34
N VAL A 58 8.92 0.11 -8.36
CA VAL A 58 9.68 -1.14 -8.49
C VAL A 58 9.10 -2.27 -7.63
N ALA A 59 8.22 -1.95 -6.67
CA ALA A 59 7.56 -2.94 -5.85
C ALA A 59 6.20 -2.42 -5.44
N LYS A 60 5.21 -3.31 -5.42
CA LYS A 60 3.84 -2.99 -4.99
C LYS A 60 3.33 -4.16 -4.17
N ARG A 61 3.05 -3.94 -2.89
CA ARG A 61 2.55 -4.98 -1.99
C ARG A 61 1.36 -4.47 -1.21
N ALA A 62 0.34 -5.30 -1.06
CA ALA A 62 -0.86 -4.97 -0.29
C ALA A 62 -1.08 -6.03 0.79
N TYR A 63 -1.32 -5.58 2.01
CA TYR A 63 -1.41 -6.39 3.22
C TYR A 63 -2.84 -6.39 3.72
N CYS A 64 -3.45 -7.55 3.85
CA CYS A 64 -4.85 -7.64 4.27
C CYS A 64 -5.24 -9.10 4.55
N ASP A 65 -6.34 -9.28 5.27
CA ASP A 65 -7.05 -10.55 5.27
C ASP A 65 -7.95 -10.57 4.03
N TRP A 66 -7.48 -11.22 2.98
CA TRP A 66 -8.15 -11.15 1.68
C TRP A 66 -9.48 -11.89 1.64
N GLN A 67 -9.75 -12.76 2.61
CA GLN A 67 -11.07 -13.37 2.71
C GLN A 67 -12.16 -12.33 2.99
N ARG A 68 -11.79 -11.25 3.66
CA ARG A 68 -12.72 -10.14 3.93
C ARG A 68 -12.88 -9.18 2.76
N PHE A 69 -11.97 -9.24 1.80
CA PHE A 69 -11.95 -8.30 0.67
C PHE A 69 -11.71 -9.04 -0.65
N GLU A 70 -12.45 -10.14 -0.84
CA GLU A 70 -12.26 -11.00 -2.02
C GLU A 70 -12.42 -10.25 -3.34
N GLY A 71 -13.33 -9.29 -3.38
CA GLY A 71 -13.55 -8.51 -4.59
C GLY A 71 -12.38 -7.65 -5.02
N ALA A 72 -11.42 -7.40 -4.11
CA ALA A 72 -10.25 -6.60 -4.43
C ALA A 72 -9.11 -7.42 -5.04
N VAL A 73 -9.13 -8.74 -4.90
CA VAL A 73 -8.01 -9.60 -5.26
C VAL A 73 -7.67 -9.49 -6.75
N THR A 74 -8.65 -9.72 -7.61
CA THR A 74 -8.41 -9.70 -9.05
C THR A 74 -8.01 -8.32 -9.57
N PRO A 75 -8.70 -7.23 -9.19
CA PRO A 75 -8.27 -5.90 -9.63
C PRO A 75 -6.85 -5.56 -9.21
N LEU A 76 -6.45 -5.94 -7.99
CA LEU A 76 -5.10 -5.67 -7.52
C LEU A 76 -4.06 -6.49 -8.27
N HIS A 77 -4.35 -7.77 -8.54
CA HIS A 77 -3.47 -8.60 -9.37
C HIS A 77 -3.28 -8.01 -10.76
N GLU A 78 -4.34 -7.47 -11.33
CA GLU A 78 -4.27 -6.85 -12.65
C GLU A 78 -3.37 -5.61 -12.67
N LEU A 79 -3.25 -4.96 -11.52
CA LEU A 79 -2.35 -3.81 -11.37
C LEU A 79 -0.91 -4.24 -11.02
N GLY A 80 -0.66 -5.53 -10.93
CA GLY A 80 0.67 -6.03 -10.59
C GLY A 80 1.01 -5.93 -9.11
N VAL A 81 -0.01 -5.84 -8.25
CA VAL A 81 0.21 -5.76 -6.80
C VAL A 81 0.36 -7.15 -6.21
N GLU A 82 1.41 -7.36 -5.43
CA GLU A 82 1.61 -8.59 -4.68
C GLU A 82 0.73 -8.56 -3.43
N LEU A 83 -0.06 -9.60 -3.21
CA LEU A 83 -0.97 -9.68 -2.08
C LEU A 83 -0.34 -10.49 -0.95
N ILE A 84 -0.25 -9.87 0.23
CA ILE A 84 0.30 -10.52 1.43
C ILE A 84 -0.86 -10.80 2.37
N GLU A 85 -1.03 -12.08 2.73
CA GLU A 85 -2.12 -12.50 3.61
C GLU A 85 -1.79 -12.22 5.06
N ILE A 86 -2.70 -11.51 5.73
CA ILE A 86 -2.63 -11.27 7.17
C ILE A 86 -3.94 -11.83 7.75
N PRO A 87 -3.95 -13.04 8.31
CA PRO A 87 -5.19 -13.62 8.81
C PRO A 87 -5.82 -12.78 9.90
N ASP A 88 -7.15 -12.70 9.88
CA ASP A 88 -7.90 -11.91 10.84
C ASP A 88 -7.65 -12.34 12.29
N ARG A 89 -7.53 -13.65 12.52
CA ARG A 89 -7.24 -14.18 13.85
C ARG A 89 -5.88 -13.78 14.40
N ALA A 90 -5.04 -13.15 13.59
CA ALA A 90 -3.75 -12.63 14.02
C ALA A 90 -3.86 -11.21 14.59
N HIS A 91 -5.06 -10.67 14.70
CA HIS A 91 -5.30 -9.32 15.22
C HIS A 91 -5.21 -9.27 16.73
N THR A 92 -4.07 -9.62 17.28
CA THR A 92 -3.80 -9.46 18.70
C THR A 92 -2.86 -8.29 18.94
N GLY A 93 -2.77 -7.39 17.99
CA GLY A 93 -1.87 -6.25 18.07
C GLY A 93 -0.44 -6.57 17.67
N LYS A 94 -0.01 -7.80 17.85
CA LYS A 94 1.39 -8.18 17.55
C LYS A 94 1.59 -8.65 16.12
N ASN A 95 0.51 -9.01 15.43
CA ASN A 95 0.58 -9.53 14.07
C ASN A 95 -0.32 -8.74 13.13
N SER A 96 -0.49 -7.47 13.43
CA SER A 96 -1.32 -6.60 12.58
C SER A 96 -0.63 -6.34 11.24
N ALA A 97 -1.43 -5.88 10.29
CA ALA A 97 -0.93 -5.57 8.95
C ALA A 97 0.15 -4.49 9.00
N ASP A 98 -0.02 -3.48 9.85
CA ASP A 98 0.95 -2.39 9.95
C ASP A 98 2.29 -2.88 10.50
N ILE A 99 2.31 -3.85 11.41
CA ILE A 99 3.57 -4.41 11.89
C ILE A 99 4.28 -5.18 10.78
N ARG A 100 3.54 -6.04 10.06
CA ARG A 100 4.11 -6.79 8.96
C ARG A 100 4.62 -5.88 7.86
N LEU A 101 3.86 -4.84 7.55
CA LEU A 101 4.25 -3.85 6.58
C LEU A 101 5.54 -3.14 6.98
N SER A 102 5.64 -2.75 8.27
CA SER A 102 6.83 -2.08 8.79
C SER A 102 8.05 -2.98 8.72
N VAL A 103 7.90 -4.26 9.07
CA VAL A 103 9.00 -5.22 8.99
C VAL A 103 9.47 -5.39 7.55
N HIS A 104 8.55 -5.51 6.62
CA HIS A 104 8.89 -5.64 5.20
C HIS A 104 9.59 -4.38 4.68
N ALA A 105 9.12 -3.20 5.10
CA ALA A 105 9.77 -1.96 4.71
C ALA A 105 11.22 -1.92 5.20
N MET A 106 11.46 -2.33 6.44
CA MET A 106 12.82 -2.39 6.98
C MET A 106 13.70 -3.39 6.22
N GLU A 107 13.16 -4.57 5.93
CA GLU A 107 13.90 -5.56 5.16
C GLU A 107 14.27 -5.02 3.79
N MET A 108 13.35 -4.35 3.13
CA MET A 108 13.62 -3.78 1.81
C MET A 108 14.65 -2.65 1.89
N CYS A 109 14.62 -1.84 2.94
CA CYS A 109 15.63 -0.81 3.14
C CYS A 109 17.02 -1.40 3.26
N LEU A 110 17.13 -2.53 3.96
CA LEU A 110 18.41 -3.16 4.22
C LEU A 110 18.94 -3.99 3.05
N THR A 111 18.03 -4.57 2.27
CA THR A 111 18.41 -5.52 1.23
C THR A 111 18.33 -4.95 -0.19
N LYS A 112 17.53 -3.91 -0.38
CA LYS A 112 17.30 -3.33 -1.70
C LYS A 112 17.69 -1.86 -1.71
N THR A 113 19.00 -1.64 -1.80
CA THR A 113 19.56 -0.29 -1.70
C THR A 113 19.19 0.62 -2.87
N HIS A 114 18.62 0.06 -3.93
CA HIS A 114 18.19 0.84 -5.08
C HIS A 114 16.80 1.50 -4.91
N ILE A 115 16.14 1.27 -3.78
CA ILE A 115 14.84 1.89 -3.52
C ILE A 115 15.07 3.21 -2.79
N ASP A 116 14.62 4.30 -3.40
CA ASP A 116 14.82 5.64 -2.86
C ASP A 116 13.68 6.08 -1.95
N THR A 117 12.46 5.62 -2.21
CA THR A 117 11.28 6.11 -1.53
C THR A 117 10.33 4.95 -1.22
N PHE A 118 9.76 4.98 -0.03
CA PHE A 118 8.70 4.06 0.36
C PHE A 118 7.40 4.86 0.48
N ALA A 119 6.41 4.50 -0.31
CA ALA A 119 5.08 5.11 -0.24
C ALA A 119 4.19 4.18 0.57
N ILE A 120 3.75 4.65 1.73
CA ILE A 120 2.89 3.88 2.62
C ILE A 120 1.46 4.38 2.46
N LEU A 121 0.57 3.52 2.00
CA LEU A 121 -0.83 3.86 1.82
C LEU A 121 -1.64 3.27 2.96
N SER A 122 -2.29 4.14 3.71
CA SER A 122 -3.10 3.77 4.87
C SER A 122 -4.28 4.71 4.97
N GLY A 123 -5.37 4.23 5.56
CA GLY A 123 -6.58 5.04 5.70
C GLY A 123 -6.49 6.15 6.72
N ASP A 124 -5.44 6.16 7.53
CA ASP A 124 -5.25 7.20 8.54
C ASP A 124 -4.63 8.43 7.93
N SER A 125 -4.91 8.61 6.69
CA SER A 125 -4.80 9.85 6.07
C SER A 125 -3.53 10.23 5.44
N ASP A 126 -2.44 10.07 6.06
CA ASP A 126 -1.34 10.74 5.45
C ASP A 126 -0.50 9.78 4.68
N PHE A 127 -0.49 10.00 3.43
CA PHE A 127 0.49 9.44 2.53
C PHE A 127 1.85 10.02 2.94
N SER A 128 2.70 9.18 3.55
CA SER A 128 4.01 9.60 3.96
C SER A 128 5.10 8.85 3.22
N PRO A 129 5.94 9.50 2.45
CA PRO A 129 7.15 8.89 1.96
C PRO A 129 8.12 8.72 3.13
N LEU A 130 8.80 7.62 3.16
CA LEU A 130 9.82 7.37 4.16
C LEU A 130 11.17 7.94 3.73
#